data_99bc6dcd994cd1fa53a947778d6884c2
#
_entry.id   99bc6dcd994cd1fa53a947778d6884c2
#
_cell.length_a   1.000
_cell.length_b   1.000
_cell.length_c   1.000
_cell.angle_alpha   90.00
_cell.angle_beta   90.00
_cell.angle_gamma   90.00
#
_symmetry.space_group_name_H-M   'P 1'
#
loop_
_entity.id
_entity.type
_entity.pdbx_description
1 polymer ?
#
loop_
_entity_poly.entity_id
_entity_poly.type
_entity_poly.pdbx_seq_one_letter_code
_entity_poly.pdbx_strand_id
1 'polypeptide(L)'
;MAPTNSLLYKNFQKHPAALIESTEGIYLNTSDGRKILDATSGAAVACLGYDNKDVQRAVVEQLVSVPYCHPGFYKTQAAEGLADFLVESTNGLMSKAVLCGSGSEAVEVALKLAKTHFSHLAIPQTERSHFIACVGAWHGATLGALTLGDFKVRKDPFVQLISQNSSRVSACSSYRGQRDGEDDEAYVARLAQELDDEFLRIGPDKVCAFVAETVGGSASGCAMPLKGYFPAIKAVCEKYNALLILDEVMCGMGRTGTLHAWEQEDVVPDILVVGKGLGAGYAPVSAVMINSKLVESFQKSGKGFAHGQTYMAHPQAAAAALKVQQIIRDENMLSHIRSMGAYLGSKLKERLLPMPYVGDIRGRGLFWAVEFVTNKKTKTPFPYDLGLNSLLHSRGMSAGYEIALFNANGGYDGYSGDHFLICPPFIVTKEDVYEIVERTARVVEDTFEELGNSAVWEKITLQMEIDDVEVKPVGAMVAA
;
A
#
# COMPACT_ATOMS: atom_id res chain seq x y z
N MET A 1 -5.17 -1.95 40.16
CA MET A 1 -4.99 -0.81 39.25
C MET A 1 -4.93 -1.40 37.85
N ALA A 2 -5.80 -0.98 36.91
CA ALA A 2 -5.65 -1.36 35.53
C ALA A 2 -4.26 -0.91 35.05
N PRO A 3 -3.52 -1.71 34.24
CA PRO A 3 -2.23 -1.30 33.74
C PRO A 3 -2.42 -0.02 32.95
N THR A 4 -1.74 1.05 33.37
CA THR A 4 -1.68 2.28 32.60
C THR A 4 -0.97 1.97 31.29
N ASN A 5 -1.66 2.12 30.15
CA ASN A 5 -1.06 1.98 28.84
C ASN A 5 0.02 3.05 28.69
N SER A 6 1.30 2.66 28.83
CA SER A 6 2.43 3.57 28.72
C SER A 6 2.82 3.85 27.27
N LEU A 7 2.35 3.01 26.32
CA LEU A 7 2.57 3.25 24.90
C LEU A 7 1.62 4.32 24.40
N LEU A 8 2.17 5.32 23.69
CA LEU A 8 1.39 6.32 22.97
C LEU A 8 0.83 5.68 21.71
N TYR A 9 -0.43 5.26 21.74
CA TYR A 9 -1.15 4.84 20.55
C TYR A 9 -1.75 6.03 19.82
N LYS A 10 -1.86 5.89 18.49
CA LYS A 10 -2.34 6.88 17.54
C LYS A 10 -3.68 7.52 17.93
N ASN A 11 -4.49 6.79 18.65
CA ASN A 11 -5.79 7.27 19.10
C ASN A 11 -5.87 7.10 20.62
N PHE A 12 -6.00 8.21 21.33
CA PHE A 12 -6.56 8.22 22.68
C PHE A 12 -8.05 7.85 22.58
N GLN A 13 -8.34 6.62 22.14
CA GLN A 13 -9.69 6.20 21.81
C GLN A 13 -10.51 5.98 23.09
N LYS A 14 -11.81 6.25 22.98
CA LYS A 14 -12.81 5.93 24.00
C LYS A 14 -12.88 4.41 24.32
N HIS A 15 -12.37 3.57 23.42
CA HIS A 15 -12.32 2.12 23.56
C HIS A 15 -10.87 1.66 23.55
N PRO A 16 -10.39 0.99 24.62
CA PRO A 16 -9.05 0.43 24.64
C PRO A 16 -8.91 -0.65 23.55
N ALA A 17 -7.73 -0.69 22.91
CA ALA A 17 -7.41 -1.75 21.95
C ALA A 17 -7.47 -3.12 22.66
N ALA A 18 -7.95 -4.14 21.96
CA ALA A 18 -7.97 -5.50 22.48
C ALA A 18 -6.53 -5.98 22.75
N LEU A 19 -6.31 -6.61 23.90
CA LEU A 19 -5.03 -7.24 24.20
C LEU A 19 -4.97 -8.60 23.53
N ILE A 20 -3.97 -8.82 22.66
CA ILE A 20 -3.71 -10.10 22.03
C ILE A 20 -2.74 -10.90 22.90
N GLU A 21 -3.13 -12.10 23.31
CA GLU A 21 -2.32 -12.99 24.12
C GLU A 21 -1.59 -14.06 23.32
N SER A 22 -2.21 -14.52 22.21
CA SER A 22 -1.61 -15.51 21.33
C SER A 22 -2.18 -15.41 19.91
N THR A 23 -1.57 -16.14 19.00
CA THR A 23 -1.98 -16.20 17.61
C THR A 23 -1.92 -17.63 17.10
N GLU A 24 -2.80 -17.97 16.15
CA GLU A 24 -2.85 -19.30 15.54
C GLU A 24 -3.34 -19.20 14.09
N GLY A 25 -2.55 -19.62 13.12
CA GLY A 25 -2.92 -19.58 11.71
C GLY A 25 -3.29 -18.18 11.26
N ILE A 26 -4.57 -17.94 11.01
CA ILE A 26 -5.12 -16.64 10.59
C ILE A 26 -5.90 -15.94 11.70
N TYR A 27 -5.77 -16.39 12.94
CA TYR A 27 -6.54 -15.88 14.08
C TYR A 27 -5.68 -15.20 15.13
N LEU A 28 -6.26 -14.17 15.76
CA LEU A 28 -5.75 -13.46 16.92
C LEU A 28 -6.59 -13.82 18.14
N ASN A 29 -5.97 -14.35 19.19
CA ASN A 29 -6.65 -14.69 20.43
C ASN A 29 -6.50 -13.55 21.44
N THR A 30 -7.61 -13.00 21.89
CA THR A 30 -7.66 -11.86 22.82
C THR A 30 -7.72 -12.31 24.26
N SER A 31 -7.30 -11.45 25.19
CA SER A 31 -7.33 -11.73 26.63
C SER A 31 -8.74 -11.87 27.23
N ASP A 32 -9.76 -11.43 26.51
CA ASP A 32 -11.17 -11.63 26.88
C ASP A 32 -11.78 -12.91 26.28
N GLY A 33 -10.95 -13.77 25.68
CA GLY A 33 -11.31 -15.10 25.18
C GLY A 33 -11.91 -15.13 23.77
N ARG A 34 -11.92 -14.00 23.04
CA ARG A 34 -12.40 -13.98 21.63
C ARG A 34 -11.31 -14.45 20.69
N LYS A 35 -11.72 -15.08 19.60
CA LYS A 35 -10.86 -15.51 18.48
C LYS A 35 -11.20 -14.67 17.26
N ILE A 36 -10.39 -13.66 16.97
CA ILE A 36 -10.61 -12.70 15.88
C ILE A 36 -10.01 -13.25 14.58
N LEU A 37 -10.83 -13.41 13.55
CA LEU A 37 -10.40 -13.74 12.19
C LEU A 37 -9.69 -12.53 11.57
N ASP A 38 -8.40 -12.66 11.27
CA ASP A 38 -7.63 -11.57 10.67
C ASP A 38 -7.75 -11.58 9.13
N ALA A 39 -8.72 -10.81 8.62
CA ALA A 39 -8.90 -10.62 7.19
C ALA A 39 -7.92 -9.58 6.60
N THR A 40 -6.92 -9.11 7.38
CA THR A 40 -6.07 -7.96 7.00
C THR A 40 -4.59 -8.29 6.98
N SER A 41 -4.16 -9.41 7.55
CA SER A 41 -2.76 -9.70 7.88
C SER A 41 -2.12 -8.53 8.67
N GLY A 42 -2.87 -7.90 9.56
CA GLY A 42 -2.55 -6.63 10.21
C GLY A 42 -2.65 -5.46 9.23
N ALA A 43 -1.62 -5.21 8.45
CA ALA A 43 -1.61 -4.18 7.40
C ALA A 43 -1.03 -4.76 6.10
N ALA A 44 -1.57 -5.89 5.64
CA ALA A 44 -1.03 -6.71 4.55
C ALA A 44 0.39 -7.25 4.85
N VAL A 45 0.70 -7.53 6.12
CA VAL A 45 2.03 -7.91 6.61
C VAL A 45 2.14 -9.41 6.84
N ALA A 46 1.31 -9.99 7.71
CA ALA A 46 1.40 -11.38 8.18
C ALA A 46 0.95 -12.40 7.11
N CYS A 47 1.63 -12.38 5.96
CA CYS A 47 1.21 -13.13 4.77
C CYS A 47 1.29 -14.65 4.93
N LEU A 48 2.16 -15.18 5.81
CA LEU A 48 2.24 -16.62 6.14
C LEU A 48 1.40 -17.01 7.38
N GLY A 49 0.53 -16.11 7.85
CA GLY A 49 -0.09 -16.28 9.15
C GLY A 49 0.91 -16.09 10.31
N TYR A 50 0.55 -16.57 11.50
CA TYR A 50 1.23 -16.13 12.71
C TYR A 50 2.16 -17.15 13.36
N ASP A 51 2.11 -18.42 12.97
CA ASP A 51 2.79 -19.51 13.69
C ASP A 51 3.67 -20.41 12.82
N ASN A 52 4.19 -19.89 11.70
CA ASN A 52 5.06 -20.64 10.81
C ASN A 52 6.37 -21.03 11.53
N LYS A 53 6.51 -22.34 11.81
CA LYS A 53 7.59 -22.88 12.64
C LYS A 53 8.96 -22.80 11.97
N ASP A 54 9.01 -22.83 10.63
CA ASP A 54 10.29 -22.77 9.91
C ASP A 54 10.86 -21.37 9.95
N VAL A 55 10.02 -20.34 9.84
CA VAL A 55 10.46 -18.94 10.03
C VAL A 55 10.91 -18.70 11.46
N GLN A 56 10.13 -19.18 12.46
CA GLN A 56 10.50 -19.07 13.88
C GLN A 56 11.87 -19.72 14.15
N ARG A 57 12.11 -20.92 13.59
CA ARG A 57 13.39 -21.63 13.72
C ARG A 57 14.54 -20.84 13.11
N ALA A 58 14.38 -20.33 11.88
CA ALA A 58 15.42 -19.53 11.21
C ALA A 58 15.79 -18.27 12.00
N VAL A 59 14.80 -17.62 12.63
CA VAL A 59 15.01 -16.45 13.51
C VAL A 59 15.82 -16.84 14.74
N VAL A 60 15.47 -17.94 15.41
CA VAL A 60 16.16 -18.41 16.63
C VAL A 60 17.60 -18.84 16.31
N GLU A 61 17.81 -19.60 15.24
CA GLU A 61 19.15 -20.02 14.79
C GLU A 61 20.05 -18.83 14.50
N GLN A 62 19.53 -17.81 13.80
CA GLN A 62 20.27 -16.59 13.51
C GLN A 62 20.58 -15.79 14.78
N LEU A 63 19.62 -15.70 15.70
CA LEU A 63 19.79 -15.01 16.98
C LEU A 63 20.92 -15.65 17.82
N VAL A 64 21.00 -16.98 17.83
CA VAL A 64 22.03 -17.72 18.56
C VAL A 64 23.40 -17.59 17.90
N SER A 65 23.46 -17.60 16.57
CA SER A 65 24.74 -17.56 15.84
C SER A 65 25.34 -16.16 15.75
N VAL A 66 24.61 -15.19 15.17
CA VAL A 66 25.03 -13.80 15.01
C VAL A 66 23.82 -12.88 15.19
N PRO A 67 23.54 -12.40 16.42
CA PRO A 67 22.40 -11.54 16.67
C PRO A 67 22.53 -10.16 16.00
N TYR A 68 23.75 -9.65 15.92
CA TYR A 68 24.08 -8.37 15.31
C TYR A 68 25.55 -8.29 14.91
N CYS A 69 25.83 -7.63 13.80
CA CYS A 69 27.16 -7.11 13.47
C CYS A 69 27.02 -5.78 12.72
N HIS A 70 28.04 -4.93 12.77
CA HIS A 70 27.98 -3.63 12.13
C HIS A 70 28.06 -3.77 10.59
N PRO A 71 27.01 -3.34 9.85
CA PRO A 71 26.88 -3.61 8.40
C PRO A 71 27.94 -2.88 7.56
N GLY A 72 28.57 -1.83 8.09
CA GLY A 72 29.67 -1.13 7.40
C GLY A 72 31.01 -1.85 7.46
N PHE A 73 31.16 -2.87 8.33
CA PHE A 73 32.44 -3.59 8.51
C PHE A 73 32.33 -5.08 8.19
N TYR A 74 31.10 -5.66 8.32
CA TYR A 74 30.91 -7.10 8.24
C TYR A 74 29.72 -7.46 7.36
N LYS A 75 29.76 -8.66 6.82
CA LYS A 75 28.66 -9.29 6.07
C LYS A 75 28.14 -10.48 6.84
N THR A 76 26.87 -10.82 6.63
CA THR A 76 26.28 -12.06 7.14
C THR A 76 25.67 -12.85 6.00
N GLN A 77 25.67 -14.17 6.11
CA GLN A 77 25.05 -15.04 5.11
C GLN A 77 23.55 -14.74 4.93
N ALA A 78 22.86 -14.41 6.02
CA ALA A 78 21.45 -14.09 5.96
C ALA A 78 21.17 -12.80 5.14
N ALA A 79 21.97 -11.75 5.35
CA ALA A 79 21.78 -10.49 4.63
C ALA A 79 22.17 -10.61 3.15
N GLU A 80 23.33 -11.22 2.84
CA GLU A 80 23.74 -11.46 1.46
C GLU A 80 22.74 -12.40 0.74
N GLY A 81 22.32 -13.50 1.40
CA GLY A 81 21.36 -14.43 0.82
C GLY A 81 20.00 -13.82 0.55
N LEU A 82 19.51 -12.90 1.41
CA LEU A 82 18.28 -12.15 1.13
C LEU A 82 18.45 -11.20 -0.06
N ALA A 83 19.59 -10.49 -0.12
CA ALA A 83 19.88 -9.57 -1.23
C ALA A 83 19.99 -10.33 -2.56
N ASP A 84 20.68 -11.47 -2.56
CA ASP A 84 20.80 -12.36 -3.73
C ASP A 84 19.43 -12.87 -4.17
N PHE A 85 18.62 -13.39 -3.22
CA PHE A 85 17.26 -13.83 -3.52
C PHE A 85 16.41 -12.73 -4.19
N LEU A 86 16.46 -11.51 -3.65
CA LEU A 86 15.71 -10.37 -4.19
C LEU A 86 16.16 -10.00 -5.60
N VAL A 87 17.47 -9.99 -5.87
CA VAL A 87 18.01 -9.71 -7.22
C VAL A 87 17.62 -10.83 -8.19
N GLU A 88 17.82 -12.08 -7.81
CA GLU A 88 17.49 -13.25 -8.63
C GLU A 88 15.99 -13.30 -8.97
N SER A 89 15.12 -12.94 -8.03
CA SER A 89 13.67 -12.94 -8.22
C SER A 89 13.18 -11.98 -9.31
N THR A 90 14.00 -11.04 -9.72
CA THR A 90 13.71 -10.10 -10.82
C THR A 90 14.31 -10.55 -12.17
N ASN A 91 14.79 -11.79 -12.28
CA ASN A 91 15.47 -12.29 -13.48
C ASN A 91 16.64 -11.41 -13.94
N GLY A 92 17.35 -10.77 -12.99
CA GLY A 92 18.50 -9.91 -13.25
C GLY A 92 18.15 -8.49 -13.72
N LEU A 93 16.88 -8.11 -13.73
CA LEU A 93 16.45 -6.73 -14.07
C LEU A 93 16.84 -5.74 -12.96
N MET A 94 16.90 -6.19 -11.71
CA MET A 94 17.54 -5.47 -10.62
C MET A 94 18.93 -6.05 -10.35
N SER A 95 19.84 -5.22 -9.87
CA SER A 95 21.26 -5.61 -9.77
C SER A 95 21.83 -5.53 -8.35
N LYS A 96 21.24 -4.72 -7.48
CA LYS A 96 21.65 -4.57 -6.08
C LYS A 96 20.46 -4.29 -5.20
N ALA A 97 20.56 -4.69 -3.93
CA ALA A 97 19.58 -4.40 -2.89
C ALA A 97 20.20 -3.70 -1.69
N VAL A 98 19.43 -2.82 -1.05
CA VAL A 98 19.73 -2.22 0.26
C VAL A 98 18.64 -2.67 1.22
N LEU A 99 19.02 -3.32 2.33
CA LEU A 99 18.08 -3.82 3.33
C LEU A 99 17.86 -2.79 4.44
N CYS A 100 16.62 -2.49 4.78
CA CYS A 100 16.21 -1.49 5.77
C CYS A 100 15.24 -2.12 6.80
N GLY A 101 14.91 -1.37 7.87
CA GLY A 101 14.03 -1.82 8.93
C GLY A 101 12.54 -1.56 8.68
N SER A 102 12.17 -0.64 7.79
CA SER A 102 10.78 -0.28 7.50
C SER A 102 10.60 0.24 6.08
N GLY A 103 9.36 0.16 5.56
CA GLY A 103 9.02 0.74 4.25
C GLY A 103 9.28 2.25 4.18
N SER A 104 9.04 2.98 5.27
CA SER A 104 9.34 4.42 5.34
C SER A 104 10.84 4.70 5.17
N GLU A 105 11.71 3.92 5.84
CA GLU A 105 13.16 4.02 5.65
C GLU A 105 13.59 3.65 4.23
N ALA A 106 12.97 2.62 3.65
CA ALA A 106 13.28 2.20 2.28
C ALA A 106 12.92 3.31 1.26
N VAL A 107 11.80 3.99 1.44
CA VAL A 107 11.46 5.15 0.60
C VAL A 107 12.50 6.28 0.77
N GLU A 108 12.94 6.60 1.99
CA GLU A 108 14.04 7.56 2.21
C GLU A 108 15.32 7.16 1.46
N VAL A 109 15.64 5.86 1.47
CA VAL A 109 16.78 5.32 0.73
C VAL A 109 16.59 5.50 -0.77
N ALA A 110 15.40 5.18 -1.30
CA ALA A 110 15.07 5.32 -2.72
C ALA A 110 15.24 6.77 -3.21
N LEU A 111 14.74 7.75 -2.44
CA LEU A 111 14.94 9.18 -2.76
C LEU A 111 16.41 9.58 -2.80
N LYS A 112 17.19 9.13 -1.81
CA LYS A 112 18.63 9.41 -1.73
C LYS A 112 19.39 8.72 -2.85
N LEU A 113 19.05 7.48 -3.22
CA LEU A 113 19.66 6.77 -4.35
C LEU A 113 19.40 7.51 -5.66
N ALA A 114 18.14 7.95 -5.91
CA ALA A 114 17.80 8.72 -7.08
C ALA A 114 18.59 10.04 -7.16
N LYS A 115 18.64 10.80 -6.08
CA LYS A 115 19.44 12.04 -6.02
C LYS A 115 20.92 11.79 -6.23
N THR A 116 21.47 10.74 -5.60
CA THR A 116 22.89 10.38 -5.69
C THR A 116 23.25 9.94 -7.12
N HIS A 117 22.37 9.16 -7.79
CA HIS A 117 22.57 8.77 -9.17
C HIS A 117 22.88 9.99 -10.07
N PHE A 118 22.04 11.03 -10.04
CA PHE A 118 22.24 12.23 -10.84
C PHE A 118 23.48 13.03 -10.44
N SER A 119 23.87 13.01 -9.19
CA SER A 119 25.09 13.66 -8.71
C SER A 119 26.35 12.91 -9.09
N HIS A 120 26.24 11.61 -9.43
CA HIS A 120 27.35 10.73 -9.79
C HIS A 120 27.52 10.54 -11.31
N LEU A 121 26.68 11.15 -12.12
CA LEU A 121 26.86 11.12 -13.58
C LEU A 121 28.19 11.81 -13.96
N ALA A 122 28.73 11.45 -15.13
CA ALA A 122 29.96 12.05 -15.66
C ALA A 122 29.86 13.59 -15.73
N ILE A 123 28.68 14.10 -16.09
CA ILE A 123 28.30 15.50 -15.94
C ILE A 123 27.26 15.55 -14.81
N PRO A 124 27.62 15.97 -13.61
CA PRO A 124 26.72 15.97 -12.46
C PRO A 124 25.51 16.87 -12.68
N GLN A 125 24.32 16.34 -12.41
CA GLN A 125 23.04 17.06 -12.51
C GLN A 125 22.56 17.40 -11.09
N THR A 126 23.23 18.29 -10.41
CA THR A 126 23.02 18.62 -8.99
C THR A 126 21.72 19.34 -8.72
N GLU A 127 21.10 19.98 -9.72
CA GLU A 127 19.83 20.67 -9.58
C GLU A 127 18.64 19.72 -9.48
N ARG A 128 18.79 18.46 -9.94
CA ARG A 128 17.72 17.47 -9.78
C ARG A 128 17.51 17.15 -8.31
N SER A 129 16.37 17.59 -7.77
CA SER A 129 15.99 17.41 -6.36
C SER A 129 14.46 17.29 -6.18
N HIS A 130 13.70 17.43 -7.24
CA HIS A 130 12.23 17.35 -7.21
C HIS A 130 11.74 15.94 -7.52
N PHE A 131 10.67 15.53 -6.85
CA PHE A 131 9.99 14.26 -7.06
C PHE A 131 8.52 14.50 -7.40
N ILE A 132 8.00 13.80 -8.38
CA ILE A 132 6.58 13.83 -8.73
C ILE A 132 5.96 12.53 -8.20
N ALA A 133 4.81 12.60 -7.52
CA ALA A 133 4.10 11.44 -7.01
C ALA A 133 2.60 11.53 -7.35
N CYS A 134 1.80 10.56 -6.91
CA CYS A 134 0.36 10.56 -7.17
C CYS A 134 -0.44 11.20 -6.05
N VAL A 135 -1.55 11.84 -6.41
CA VAL A 135 -2.61 12.24 -5.48
C VAL A 135 -3.12 11.01 -4.74
N GLY A 136 -3.38 11.13 -3.44
CA GLY A 136 -3.91 10.04 -2.61
C GLY A 136 -2.91 8.90 -2.34
N ALA A 137 -1.62 9.05 -2.66
CA ALA A 137 -0.61 8.02 -2.40
C ALA A 137 -0.13 8.03 -0.94
N TRP A 138 0.33 6.85 -0.46
CA TRP A 138 0.97 6.70 0.84
C TRP A 138 2.33 6.00 0.72
N HIS A 139 3.40 6.73 1.02
CA HIS A 139 4.77 6.21 0.90
C HIS A 139 5.51 6.05 2.23
N GLY A 140 4.91 6.41 3.36
CA GLY A 140 5.51 6.22 4.68
C GLY A 140 5.37 7.43 5.60
N ALA A 141 5.86 7.28 6.83
CA ALA A 141 5.67 8.20 7.94
C ALA A 141 6.92 9.05 8.28
N THR A 142 8.10 8.75 7.72
CA THR A 142 9.28 9.63 7.84
C THR A 142 9.08 10.90 7.02
N LEU A 143 9.77 11.98 7.34
CA LEU A 143 9.53 13.28 6.71
C LEU A 143 9.73 13.25 5.18
N GLY A 144 10.73 12.56 4.66
CA GLY A 144 10.92 12.43 3.21
C GLY A 144 9.84 11.58 2.55
N ALA A 145 9.48 10.43 3.15
CA ALA A 145 8.39 9.59 2.65
C ALA A 145 7.03 10.33 2.73
N LEU A 146 6.79 11.07 3.82
CA LEU A 146 5.59 11.89 4.00
C LEU A 146 5.53 13.04 2.99
N THR A 147 6.69 13.58 2.59
CA THR A 147 6.80 14.57 1.53
C THR A 147 6.16 14.06 0.23
N LEU A 148 6.40 12.82 -0.15
CA LEU A 148 5.83 12.18 -1.35
C LEU A 148 4.34 11.88 -1.22
N GLY A 149 3.91 11.42 -0.05
CA GLY A 149 2.52 11.04 0.21
C GLY A 149 1.54 12.20 0.00
N ASP A 150 0.27 11.88 -0.22
CA ASP A 150 -0.84 12.84 -0.30
C ASP A 150 -2.05 12.40 0.53
N PHE A 151 -1.85 11.49 1.45
CA PHE A 151 -2.86 11.12 2.42
C PHE A 151 -2.98 12.23 3.47
N LYS A 152 -3.89 13.17 3.23
CA LYS A 152 -3.99 14.45 3.94
C LYS A 152 -4.16 14.29 5.45
N VAL A 153 -5.02 13.36 5.89
CA VAL A 153 -5.23 13.08 7.32
C VAL A 153 -3.91 12.86 8.08
N ARG A 154 -2.91 12.27 7.43
CA ARG A 154 -1.59 11.98 8.01
C ARG A 154 -0.53 13.03 7.69
N LYS A 155 -0.71 13.79 6.61
CA LYS A 155 0.27 14.74 6.10
C LYS A 155 0.07 16.14 6.64
N ASP A 156 -1.17 16.65 6.65
CA ASP A 156 -1.48 18.06 6.95
C ASP A 156 -0.98 18.53 8.31
N PRO A 157 -1.01 17.71 9.39
CA PRO A 157 -0.43 18.12 10.68
C PRO A 157 1.07 18.42 10.63
N PHE A 158 1.78 17.95 9.60
CA PHE A 158 3.23 18.04 9.49
C PHE A 158 3.71 18.82 8.26
N VAL A 159 2.82 19.50 7.55
CA VAL A 159 3.13 20.19 6.28
C VAL A 159 4.27 21.21 6.41
N GLN A 160 4.44 21.81 7.59
CA GLN A 160 5.51 22.77 7.86
C GLN A 160 6.90 22.12 8.07
N LEU A 161 6.95 20.80 8.29
CA LEU A 161 8.18 20.03 8.54
C LEU A 161 8.70 19.33 7.29
N ILE A 162 7.91 19.22 6.23
CA ILE A 162 8.24 18.46 5.03
C ILE A 162 8.84 19.34 3.93
N SER A 163 9.61 18.69 3.04
CA SER A 163 10.22 19.36 1.89
C SER A 163 9.16 19.86 0.89
N GLN A 164 9.43 21.00 0.25
CA GLN A 164 8.63 21.54 -0.84
C GLN A 164 9.05 21.00 -2.22
N ASN A 165 10.08 20.13 -2.29
CA ASN A 165 10.61 19.57 -3.52
C ASN A 165 9.79 18.35 -3.99
N SER A 166 8.48 18.47 -3.96
CA SER A 166 7.59 17.44 -4.49
C SER A 166 6.28 18.03 -4.99
N SER A 167 5.74 17.41 -6.04
CA SER A 167 4.45 17.76 -6.63
C SER A 167 3.61 16.51 -6.91
N ARG A 168 2.38 16.70 -7.36
CA ARG A 168 1.41 15.63 -7.53
C ARG A 168 0.76 15.69 -8.90
N VAL A 169 0.50 14.49 -9.43
CA VAL A 169 -0.38 14.26 -10.58
C VAL A 169 -1.48 13.28 -10.21
N SER A 170 -2.52 13.19 -11.02
CA SER A 170 -3.63 12.28 -10.77
C SER A 170 -3.16 10.82 -10.70
N ALA A 171 -3.71 10.05 -9.76
CA ALA A 171 -3.51 8.62 -9.70
C ALA A 171 -4.36 7.90 -10.76
N CYS A 172 -3.88 6.77 -11.27
CA CYS A 172 -4.70 5.89 -12.10
C CYS A 172 -5.76 5.19 -11.22
N SER A 173 -7.00 5.64 -11.33
CA SER A 173 -8.15 5.11 -10.60
C SER A 173 -9.38 5.20 -11.49
N SER A 174 -9.72 4.11 -12.20
CA SER A 174 -10.85 4.12 -13.15
C SER A 174 -12.17 4.47 -12.46
N TYR A 175 -12.41 3.97 -11.26
CA TYR A 175 -13.65 4.26 -10.54
C TYR A 175 -13.85 5.76 -10.23
N ARG A 176 -12.77 6.48 -9.86
CA ARG A 176 -12.85 7.89 -9.44
C ARG A 176 -12.39 8.89 -10.50
N GLY A 177 -11.40 8.51 -11.33
CA GLY A 177 -10.68 9.45 -12.19
C GLY A 177 -11.08 9.41 -13.67
N GLN A 178 -11.69 8.32 -14.14
CA GLN A 178 -12.12 8.20 -15.54
C GLN A 178 -13.41 9.01 -15.74
N ARG A 179 -13.45 9.79 -16.83
CA ARG A 179 -14.58 10.66 -17.19
C ARG A 179 -15.68 9.87 -17.89
N ASP A 180 -16.89 10.37 -17.85
CA ASP A 180 -18.00 9.76 -18.58
C ASP A 180 -17.72 9.73 -20.08
N GLY A 181 -17.80 8.52 -20.66
CA GLY A 181 -17.50 8.30 -22.08
C GLY A 181 -16.02 8.23 -22.46
N GLU A 182 -15.11 8.37 -21.49
CA GLU A 182 -13.66 8.20 -21.70
C GLU A 182 -13.32 6.71 -21.66
N ASP A 183 -12.71 6.17 -22.73
CA ASP A 183 -12.19 4.80 -22.70
C ASP A 183 -10.85 4.71 -21.94
N ASP A 184 -10.42 3.48 -21.69
CA ASP A 184 -9.21 3.23 -20.92
C ASP A 184 -7.95 3.81 -21.57
N GLU A 185 -7.84 3.77 -22.90
CA GLU A 185 -6.70 4.29 -23.64
C GLU A 185 -6.63 5.81 -23.57
N ALA A 186 -7.76 6.49 -23.75
CA ALA A 186 -7.86 7.95 -23.63
C ALA A 186 -7.55 8.42 -22.20
N TYR A 187 -8.04 7.68 -21.20
CA TYR A 187 -7.73 7.98 -19.80
C TYR A 187 -6.23 7.82 -19.50
N VAL A 188 -5.61 6.73 -19.93
CA VAL A 188 -4.16 6.51 -19.78
C VAL A 188 -3.36 7.60 -20.49
N ALA A 189 -3.75 7.96 -21.71
CA ALA A 189 -3.08 9.03 -22.47
C ALA A 189 -3.19 10.39 -21.75
N ARG A 190 -4.34 10.70 -21.15
CA ARG A 190 -4.55 11.93 -20.37
C ARG A 190 -3.68 11.96 -19.11
N LEU A 191 -3.54 10.84 -18.39
CA LEU A 191 -2.66 10.76 -17.22
C LEU A 191 -1.18 10.92 -17.59
N ALA A 192 -0.77 10.33 -18.71
CA ALA A 192 0.60 10.49 -19.23
C ALA A 192 0.87 11.94 -19.66
N GLN A 193 -0.11 12.60 -20.30
CA GLN A 193 0.01 14.01 -20.67
C GLN A 193 0.08 14.91 -19.41
N GLU A 194 -0.72 14.64 -18.39
CA GLU A 194 -0.65 15.38 -17.11
C GLU A 194 0.74 15.28 -16.46
N LEU A 195 1.35 14.10 -16.52
CA LEU A 195 2.72 13.93 -16.05
C LEU A 195 3.72 14.69 -16.91
N ASP A 196 3.57 14.68 -18.24
CA ASP A 196 4.43 15.42 -19.17
C ASP A 196 4.36 16.93 -18.90
N ASP A 197 3.14 17.46 -18.73
CA ASP A 197 2.89 18.87 -18.40
C ASP A 197 3.52 19.24 -17.04
N GLU A 198 3.46 18.36 -16.05
CA GLU A 198 4.07 18.58 -14.75
C GLU A 198 5.60 18.61 -14.83
N PHE A 199 6.24 17.76 -15.65
CA PHE A 199 7.67 17.85 -15.91
C PHE A 199 8.06 19.22 -16.50
N LEU A 200 7.28 19.71 -17.47
CA LEU A 200 7.51 21.01 -18.10
C LEU A 200 7.31 22.16 -17.09
N ARG A 201 6.29 22.08 -16.24
CA ARG A 201 5.98 23.08 -15.21
C ARG A 201 7.11 23.22 -14.18
N ILE A 202 7.69 22.10 -13.73
CA ILE A 202 8.79 22.09 -12.74
C ILE A 202 10.12 22.49 -13.40
N GLY A 203 10.32 22.11 -14.61
CA GLY A 203 11.58 22.10 -15.36
C GLY A 203 12.21 20.71 -15.32
N PRO A 204 12.29 20.04 -16.47
CA PRO A 204 12.75 18.64 -16.56
C PRO A 204 14.08 18.35 -15.87
N ASP A 205 15.01 19.30 -15.93
CA ASP A 205 16.36 19.17 -15.32
C ASP A 205 16.36 19.27 -13.78
N LYS A 206 15.20 19.55 -13.19
CA LYS A 206 15.05 19.59 -11.73
C LYS A 206 14.41 18.31 -11.15
N VAL A 207 13.80 17.48 -11.98
CA VAL A 207 13.08 16.28 -11.52
C VAL A 207 14.01 15.07 -11.45
N CYS A 208 14.06 14.40 -10.28
CA CYS A 208 14.76 13.14 -10.08
C CYS A 208 13.94 11.96 -10.57
N ALA A 209 12.69 11.86 -10.14
CA ALA A 209 11.89 10.68 -10.37
C ALA A 209 10.39 10.97 -10.32
N PHE A 210 9.63 10.12 -11.00
CA PHE A 210 8.24 9.85 -10.69
C PHE A 210 8.16 8.66 -9.72
N VAL A 211 7.31 8.78 -8.69
CA VAL A 211 7.13 7.77 -7.63
C VAL A 211 5.67 7.37 -7.56
N ALA A 212 5.38 6.08 -7.62
CA ALA A 212 4.02 5.57 -7.52
C ALA A 212 3.97 4.22 -6.79
N GLU A 213 2.84 3.95 -6.13
CA GLU A 213 2.49 2.58 -5.72
C GLU A 213 2.08 1.80 -6.99
N THR A 214 2.62 0.60 -7.21
CA THR A 214 2.27 -0.22 -8.39
C THR A 214 0.78 -0.59 -8.38
N VAL A 215 0.26 -0.94 -7.21
CA VAL A 215 -1.17 -1.00 -6.92
C VAL A 215 -1.39 -0.17 -5.68
N GLY A 216 -2.31 0.77 -5.76
CA GLY A 216 -2.57 1.70 -4.66
C GLY A 216 -2.91 0.98 -3.36
N GLY A 217 -2.33 1.43 -2.26
CA GLY A 217 -2.49 0.79 -0.95
C GLY A 217 -3.66 1.34 -0.14
N SER A 218 -3.37 1.60 1.13
CA SER A 218 -4.39 1.95 2.13
C SER A 218 -5.08 3.30 1.88
N ALA A 219 -4.41 4.27 1.29
CA ALA A 219 -4.99 5.59 1.07
C ALA A 219 -5.92 5.64 -0.16
N SER A 220 -5.64 4.82 -1.18
CA SER A 220 -6.39 4.77 -2.44
C SER A 220 -7.29 3.54 -2.59
N GLY A 221 -7.34 2.65 -1.57
CA GLY A 221 -8.21 1.49 -1.54
C GLY A 221 -7.98 0.53 -2.70
N CYS A 222 -6.80 -0.06 -2.78
CA CYS A 222 -6.40 -1.02 -3.82
C CYS A 222 -6.66 -0.50 -5.25
N ALA A 223 -6.39 0.79 -5.51
CA ALA A 223 -6.54 1.36 -6.85
C ALA A 223 -5.66 0.61 -7.85
N MET A 224 -6.31 0.03 -8.86
CA MET A 224 -5.67 -0.82 -9.86
C MET A 224 -5.21 0.04 -11.04
N PRO A 225 -3.96 -0.10 -11.51
CA PRO A 225 -3.55 0.52 -12.76
C PRO A 225 -4.33 -0.08 -13.94
N LEU A 226 -4.64 0.74 -14.92
CA LEU A 226 -5.17 0.27 -16.20
C LEU A 226 -4.03 -0.26 -17.07
N LYS A 227 -4.38 -1.19 -17.96
CA LYS A 227 -3.41 -1.73 -18.93
C LYS A 227 -2.77 -0.58 -19.73
N GLY A 228 -1.44 -0.60 -19.83
CA GLY A 228 -0.67 0.41 -20.53
C GLY A 228 -0.33 1.67 -19.74
N TYR A 229 -0.87 1.85 -18.54
CA TYR A 229 -0.57 3.02 -17.70
C TYR A 229 0.92 3.15 -17.39
N PHE A 230 1.54 2.15 -16.79
CA PHE A 230 2.95 2.22 -16.41
C PHE A 230 3.91 2.29 -17.63
N PRO A 231 3.70 1.59 -18.75
CA PRO A 231 4.45 1.85 -19.97
C PRO A 231 4.38 3.30 -20.46
N ALA A 232 3.20 3.93 -20.44
CA ALA A 232 3.05 5.33 -20.85
C ALA A 232 3.77 6.29 -19.87
N ILE A 233 3.64 6.07 -18.56
CA ILE A 233 4.36 6.82 -17.52
C ILE A 233 5.88 6.66 -17.66
N LYS A 234 6.36 5.42 -17.89
CA LYS A 234 7.79 5.16 -18.08
C LYS A 234 8.33 5.90 -19.30
N ALA A 235 7.59 5.93 -20.39
CA ALA A 235 7.98 6.67 -21.59
C ALA A 235 8.14 8.18 -21.32
N VAL A 236 7.27 8.78 -20.51
CA VAL A 236 7.42 10.18 -20.07
C VAL A 236 8.67 10.36 -19.22
N CYS A 237 8.92 9.46 -18.25
CA CYS A 237 10.14 9.52 -17.45
C CYS A 237 11.40 9.43 -18.32
N GLU A 238 11.43 8.53 -19.30
CA GLU A 238 12.56 8.34 -20.21
C GLU A 238 12.79 9.54 -21.11
N LYS A 239 11.72 10.17 -21.63
CA LYS A 239 11.77 11.42 -22.41
C LYS A 239 12.57 12.51 -21.68
N TYR A 240 12.46 12.59 -20.38
CA TYR A 240 13.14 13.60 -19.55
C TYR A 240 14.35 13.05 -18.78
N ASN A 241 14.77 11.84 -19.06
CA ASN A 241 15.84 11.14 -18.35
C ASN A 241 15.66 11.17 -16.83
N ALA A 242 14.42 11.07 -16.37
CA ALA A 242 14.05 10.90 -14.97
C ALA A 242 13.90 9.41 -14.63
N LEU A 243 13.91 9.08 -13.34
CA LEU A 243 13.77 7.71 -12.86
C LEU A 243 12.29 7.37 -12.60
N LEU A 244 11.94 6.08 -12.75
CA LEU A 244 10.71 5.51 -12.25
C LEU A 244 11.00 4.75 -10.95
N ILE A 245 10.37 5.15 -9.85
CA ILE A 245 10.40 4.46 -8.56
C ILE A 245 9.03 3.83 -8.32
N LEU A 246 8.98 2.50 -8.18
CA LEU A 246 7.77 1.80 -7.80
C LEU A 246 7.82 1.38 -6.34
N ASP A 247 6.80 1.79 -5.59
CA ASP A 247 6.58 1.40 -4.22
C ASP A 247 5.66 0.18 -4.17
N GLU A 248 6.24 -0.95 -3.83
CA GLU A 248 5.54 -2.22 -3.63
C GLU A 248 5.56 -2.70 -2.17
N VAL A 249 5.75 -1.78 -1.24
CA VAL A 249 5.74 -2.12 0.19
C VAL A 249 4.45 -2.84 0.58
N MET A 250 3.31 -2.49 0.00
CA MET A 250 2.03 -3.13 0.34
C MET A 250 1.58 -4.18 -0.69
N CYS A 251 1.78 -3.93 -1.97
CA CYS A 251 1.26 -4.76 -3.07
C CYS A 251 2.22 -5.82 -3.60
N GLY A 252 3.51 -5.75 -3.23
CA GLY A 252 4.53 -6.72 -3.64
C GLY A 252 4.60 -7.97 -2.78
N MET A 253 5.68 -8.71 -2.95
CA MET A 253 6.01 -9.94 -2.19
C MET A 253 4.88 -10.98 -2.21
N GLY A 254 4.27 -11.18 -3.38
CA GLY A 254 3.23 -12.18 -3.61
C GLY A 254 1.80 -11.67 -3.48
N ARG A 255 1.56 -10.56 -2.78
CA ARG A 255 0.24 -10.07 -2.39
C ARG A 255 -0.76 -9.96 -3.56
N THR A 256 -0.32 -9.54 -4.73
CA THR A 256 -1.14 -9.36 -5.94
C THR A 256 -1.12 -10.56 -6.90
N GLY A 257 -0.46 -11.67 -6.53
CA GLY A 257 -0.45 -12.93 -7.30
C GLY A 257 0.81 -13.19 -8.13
N THR A 258 1.70 -12.21 -8.27
CA THR A 258 3.09 -12.33 -8.71
C THR A 258 4.02 -11.92 -7.57
N LEU A 259 5.30 -12.28 -7.60
CA LEU A 259 6.20 -11.91 -6.52
C LEU A 259 6.36 -10.39 -6.45
N HIS A 260 6.59 -9.75 -7.58
CA HIS A 260 6.57 -8.30 -7.73
C HIS A 260 5.32 -7.89 -8.52
N ALA A 261 4.62 -6.85 -8.07
CA ALA A 261 3.38 -6.41 -8.72
C ALA A 261 3.63 -5.83 -10.12
N TRP A 262 4.78 -5.16 -10.34
CA TRP A 262 5.18 -4.58 -11.62
C TRP A 262 5.30 -5.61 -12.75
N GLU A 263 5.51 -6.89 -12.45
CA GLU A 263 5.55 -7.97 -13.45
C GLU A 263 4.24 -8.07 -14.26
N GLN A 264 3.13 -7.56 -13.72
CA GLN A 264 1.82 -7.57 -14.37
C GLN A 264 1.53 -6.28 -15.14
N GLU A 265 2.46 -5.32 -15.13
CA GLU A 265 2.26 -3.96 -15.66
C GLU A 265 3.10 -3.64 -16.90
N ASP A 266 3.75 -4.64 -17.49
CA ASP A 266 4.61 -4.46 -18.67
C ASP A 266 5.66 -3.34 -18.51
N VAL A 267 6.21 -3.17 -17.30
CA VAL A 267 7.17 -2.11 -16.97
C VAL A 267 8.28 -2.65 -16.09
N VAL A 268 9.47 -2.10 -16.19
CA VAL A 268 10.58 -2.34 -15.26
C VAL A 268 10.94 -1.02 -14.60
N PRO A 269 10.84 -0.89 -13.26
CA PRO A 269 11.24 0.32 -12.58
C PRO A 269 12.77 0.50 -12.55
N ASP A 270 13.23 1.72 -12.32
CA ASP A 270 14.65 1.98 -12.06
C ASP A 270 15.01 1.68 -10.61
N ILE A 271 14.07 1.93 -9.69
CA ILE A 271 14.17 1.64 -8.27
C ILE A 271 12.86 0.98 -7.83
N LEU A 272 12.97 -0.13 -7.10
CA LEU A 272 11.86 -0.88 -6.54
C LEU A 272 11.95 -0.89 -5.03
N VAL A 273 10.87 -0.56 -4.34
CA VAL A 273 10.77 -0.57 -2.86
C VAL A 273 9.84 -1.69 -2.43
N VAL A 274 10.29 -2.56 -1.52
CA VAL A 274 9.49 -3.66 -0.97
C VAL A 274 9.57 -3.71 0.57
N GLY A 275 8.55 -4.29 1.20
CA GLY A 275 8.50 -4.41 2.66
C GLY A 275 7.35 -5.34 3.10
N LYS A 276 6.79 -5.13 4.27
CA LYS A 276 5.62 -5.86 4.81
C LYS A 276 5.69 -7.38 4.59
N GLY A 277 5.08 -7.90 3.53
CA GLY A 277 5.12 -9.32 3.15
C GLY A 277 6.53 -9.88 2.94
N LEU A 278 7.54 -9.03 2.77
CA LEU A 278 8.94 -9.46 2.72
C LEU A 278 9.33 -10.26 3.97
N GLY A 279 8.99 -9.76 5.15
CA GLY A 279 9.27 -10.41 6.44
C GLY A 279 8.06 -11.07 7.09
N ALA A 280 6.88 -10.96 6.48
CA ALA A 280 5.62 -11.54 6.95
C ALA A 280 5.30 -11.25 8.43
N GLY A 281 5.81 -10.15 8.99
CA GLY A 281 5.60 -9.77 10.39
C GLY A 281 6.51 -10.47 11.41
N TYR A 282 7.33 -11.44 10.99
CA TYR A 282 8.29 -12.10 11.89
C TYR A 282 9.48 -11.23 12.27
N ALA A 283 9.80 -10.25 11.44
CA ALA A 283 10.79 -9.22 11.74
C ALA A 283 10.48 -7.93 10.96
N PRO A 284 10.84 -6.74 11.49
CA PRO A 284 10.79 -5.50 10.75
C PRO A 284 11.88 -5.49 9.68
N VAL A 285 11.47 -5.50 8.41
CA VAL A 285 12.37 -5.53 7.26
C VAL A 285 11.72 -4.93 6.02
N SER A 286 12.53 -4.27 5.22
CA SER A 286 12.20 -3.77 3.88
C SER A 286 13.45 -3.78 3.02
N ALA A 287 13.29 -3.57 1.73
CA ALA A 287 14.42 -3.46 0.82
C ALA A 287 14.15 -2.44 -0.29
N VAL A 288 15.25 -1.89 -0.80
CA VAL A 288 15.27 -1.10 -2.02
C VAL A 288 16.15 -1.82 -3.03
N MET A 289 15.63 -2.10 -4.20
CA MET A 289 16.38 -2.68 -5.31
C MET A 289 16.61 -1.64 -6.40
N ILE A 290 17.78 -1.67 -7.02
CA ILE A 290 18.19 -0.77 -8.10
C ILE A 290 18.65 -1.55 -9.32
N ASN A 291 18.38 -1.02 -10.51
CA ASN A 291 18.80 -1.60 -11.76
C ASN A 291 20.30 -1.33 -12.06
N SER A 292 20.82 -1.93 -13.13
CA SER A 292 22.22 -1.80 -13.54
C SER A 292 22.60 -0.37 -13.88
N LYS A 293 21.69 0.44 -14.45
CA LYS A 293 21.95 1.87 -14.80
C LYS A 293 22.36 2.67 -13.56
N LEU A 294 21.69 2.48 -12.43
CA LEU A 294 22.05 3.16 -11.19
C LEU A 294 23.38 2.62 -10.66
N VAL A 295 23.58 1.30 -10.64
CA VAL A 295 24.83 0.67 -10.16
C VAL A 295 26.04 1.21 -10.93
N GLU A 296 25.93 1.31 -12.27
CA GLU A 296 27.00 1.86 -13.09
C GLU A 296 27.39 3.30 -12.74
N SER A 297 26.42 4.15 -12.38
CA SER A 297 26.73 5.53 -11.98
C SER A 297 27.59 5.59 -10.73
N PHE A 298 27.34 4.72 -9.76
CA PHE A 298 28.16 4.59 -8.55
C PHE A 298 29.56 4.03 -8.89
N GLN A 299 29.64 2.99 -9.71
CA GLN A 299 30.92 2.37 -10.11
C GLN A 299 31.79 3.35 -10.89
N LYS A 300 31.24 4.04 -11.89
CA LYS A 300 31.97 5.01 -12.73
C LYS A 300 32.43 6.23 -11.95
N SER A 301 31.65 6.69 -10.98
CA SER A 301 32.04 7.83 -10.14
C SER A 301 33.14 7.49 -9.10
N GLY A 302 33.27 6.21 -8.74
CA GLY A 302 34.12 5.76 -7.64
C GLY A 302 33.71 6.27 -6.25
N LYS A 303 32.51 6.91 -6.16
CA LYS A 303 31.98 7.47 -4.91
C LYS A 303 31.01 6.51 -4.28
N GLY A 304 31.05 6.39 -2.95
CA GLY A 304 30.11 5.59 -2.19
C GLY A 304 28.73 6.22 -2.08
N PHE A 305 27.78 5.45 -1.60
CA PHE A 305 26.45 5.94 -1.22
C PHE A 305 26.51 6.49 0.22
N ALA A 306 26.32 7.80 0.38
CA ALA A 306 26.39 8.48 1.67
C ALA A 306 25.11 8.25 2.49
N HIS A 307 24.84 6.98 2.79
CA HIS A 307 23.71 6.55 3.62
C HIS A 307 24.09 5.31 4.43
N GLY A 308 23.58 5.23 5.64
CA GLY A 308 23.70 4.10 6.52
C GLY A 308 22.97 4.35 7.83
N GLN A 309 22.53 3.29 8.48
CA GLN A 309 21.91 3.32 9.80
C GLN A 309 22.25 2.03 10.56
N THR A 310 22.15 2.09 11.90
CA THR A 310 22.63 1.04 12.81
C THR A 310 22.02 -0.34 12.51
N TYR A 311 20.75 -0.42 12.18
CA TYR A 311 20.03 -1.68 11.97
C TYR A 311 19.82 -2.05 10.50
N MET A 312 20.55 -1.38 9.59
CA MET A 312 20.56 -1.78 8.18
C MET A 312 21.12 -3.19 8.04
N ALA A 313 20.53 -4.02 7.16
CA ALA A 313 20.93 -5.40 6.95
C ALA A 313 21.02 -6.25 8.25
N HIS A 314 20.07 -6.04 9.18
CA HIS A 314 20.04 -6.75 10.46
C HIS A 314 19.95 -8.27 10.24
N PRO A 315 20.88 -9.08 10.78
CA PRO A 315 20.99 -10.50 10.45
C PRO A 315 19.71 -11.31 10.71
N GLN A 316 19.11 -11.10 11.90
CA GLN A 316 17.87 -11.80 12.28
C GLN A 316 16.70 -11.43 11.38
N ALA A 317 16.57 -10.14 11.02
CA ALA A 317 15.51 -9.69 10.13
C ALA A 317 15.69 -10.25 8.70
N ALA A 318 16.92 -10.29 8.23
CA ALA A 318 17.29 -10.88 6.94
C ALA A 318 17.02 -12.40 6.91
N ALA A 319 17.37 -13.13 7.97
CA ALA A 319 17.10 -14.56 8.07
C ALA A 319 15.59 -14.87 8.06
N ALA A 320 14.79 -14.09 8.80
CA ALA A 320 13.35 -14.20 8.78
C ALA A 320 12.79 -13.98 7.36
N ALA A 321 13.17 -12.88 6.72
CA ALA A 321 12.68 -12.51 5.40
C ALA A 321 13.12 -13.53 4.33
N LEU A 322 14.36 -13.97 4.33
CA LEU A 322 14.86 -14.98 3.41
C LEU A 322 14.04 -16.28 3.53
N LYS A 323 13.79 -16.76 4.76
CA LYS A 323 13.00 -17.96 4.99
C LYS A 323 11.54 -17.77 4.52
N VAL A 324 10.92 -16.62 4.78
CA VAL A 324 9.57 -16.29 4.29
C VAL A 324 9.51 -16.39 2.76
N GLN A 325 10.45 -15.79 2.06
CA GLN A 325 10.46 -15.76 0.61
C GLN A 325 10.77 -17.14 0.00
N GLN A 326 11.63 -17.93 0.65
CA GLN A 326 11.86 -19.32 0.29
C GLN A 326 10.58 -20.15 0.38
N ILE A 327 9.81 -20.02 1.48
CA ILE A 327 8.53 -20.74 1.65
C ILE A 327 7.55 -20.33 0.54
N ILE A 328 7.38 -19.03 0.25
CA ILE A 328 6.49 -18.57 -0.81
C ILE A 328 6.84 -19.20 -2.15
N ARG A 329 8.14 -19.29 -2.48
CA ARG A 329 8.64 -19.91 -3.71
C ARG A 329 8.47 -21.43 -3.70
N ASP A 330 8.98 -22.08 -2.66
CA ASP A 330 9.15 -23.55 -2.62
C ASP A 330 7.79 -24.27 -2.49
N GLU A 331 6.81 -23.64 -1.84
CA GLU A 331 5.44 -24.13 -1.74
C GLU A 331 4.54 -23.65 -2.90
N ASN A 332 5.10 -22.96 -3.90
CA ASN A 332 4.35 -22.41 -5.06
C ASN A 332 3.13 -21.57 -4.65
N MET A 333 3.26 -20.77 -3.58
CA MET A 333 2.14 -20.03 -3.00
C MET A 333 1.53 -19.00 -3.96
N LEU A 334 2.29 -18.49 -4.95
CA LEU A 334 1.76 -17.52 -5.93
C LEU A 334 0.58 -18.08 -6.73
N SER A 335 0.59 -19.38 -7.06
CA SER A 335 -0.55 -20.04 -7.72
C SER A 335 -1.77 -20.08 -6.81
N HIS A 336 -1.58 -20.42 -5.54
CA HIS A 336 -2.63 -20.43 -4.53
C HIS A 336 -3.22 -19.03 -4.31
N ILE A 337 -2.36 -18.00 -4.19
CA ILE A 337 -2.78 -16.59 -4.03
C ILE A 337 -3.65 -16.14 -5.20
N ARG A 338 -3.29 -16.47 -6.43
CA ARG A 338 -4.12 -16.15 -7.61
C ARG A 338 -5.48 -16.84 -7.55
N SER A 339 -5.50 -18.13 -7.21
CA SER A 339 -6.74 -18.92 -7.12
C SER A 339 -7.66 -18.42 -6.01
N MET A 340 -7.13 -18.26 -4.80
CA MET A 340 -7.92 -17.78 -3.66
C MET A 340 -8.32 -16.32 -3.81
N GLY A 341 -7.46 -15.51 -4.42
CA GLY A 341 -7.75 -14.11 -4.71
C GLY A 341 -8.87 -13.94 -5.72
N ALA A 342 -8.90 -14.74 -6.80
CA ALA A 342 -10.00 -14.73 -7.76
C ALA A 342 -11.31 -15.18 -7.08
N TYR A 343 -11.25 -16.20 -6.24
CA TYR A 343 -12.40 -16.67 -5.48
C TYR A 343 -12.91 -15.61 -4.49
N LEU A 344 -12.01 -14.97 -3.73
CA LEU A 344 -12.33 -13.89 -2.79
C LEU A 344 -13.00 -12.72 -3.53
N GLY A 345 -12.41 -12.23 -4.62
CA GLY A 345 -12.95 -11.13 -5.39
C GLY A 345 -14.33 -11.43 -5.97
N SER A 346 -14.53 -12.65 -6.47
CA SER A 346 -15.85 -13.09 -6.96
C SER A 346 -16.89 -13.09 -5.84
N LYS A 347 -16.57 -13.64 -4.67
CA LYS A 347 -17.48 -13.72 -3.53
C LYS A 347 -17.77 -12.35 -2.90
N LEU A 348 -16.78 -11.48 -2.81
CA LEU A 348 -17.00 -10.09 -2.37
C LEU A 348 -17.96 -9.35 -3.30
N LYS A 349 -17.76 -9.45 -4.62
CA LYS A 349 -18.63 -8.81 -5.61
C LYS A 349 -20.05 -9.40 -5.59
N GLU A 350 -20.18 -10.73 -5.54
CA GLU A 350 -21.46 -11.42 -5.46
C GLU A 350 -22.27 -10.99 -4.21
N ARG A 351 -21.61 -10.91 -3.05
CA ARG A 351 -22.28 -10.73 -1.76
C ARG A 351 -22.47 -9.28 -1.35
N LEU A 352 -21.47 -8.40 -1.61
CA LEU A 352 -21.48 -7.03 -1.12
C LEU A 352 -21.85 -6.00 -2.21
N LEU A 353 -21.46 -6.19 -3.48
CA LEU A 353 -21.73 -5.18 -4.50
C LEU A 353 -23.23 -4.85 -4.71
N PRO A 354 -24.19 -5.78 -4.52
CA PRO A 354 -25.61 -5.45 -4.57
C PRO A 354 -26.08 -4.53 -3.43
N MET A 355 -25.35 -4.43 -2.32
CA MET A 355 -25.75 -3.60 -1.17
C MET A 355 -25.83 -2.12 -1.55
N PRO A 356 -26.77 -1.35 -1.01
CA PRO A 356 -27.06 0.03 -1.46
C PRO A 356 -25.85 0.96 -1.45
N TYR A 357 -25.00 0.87 -0.43
CA TYR A 357 -23.92 1.82 -0.17
C TYR A 357 -22.53 1.29 -0.53
N VAL A 358 -22.42 0.12 -1.12
CA VAL A 358 -21.17 -0.41 -1.65
C VAL A 358 -20.99 0.12 -3.08
N GLY A 359 -20.08 1.07 -3.25
CA GLY A 359 -19.84 1.76 -4.53
C GLY A 359 -18.95 0.97 -5.47
N ASP A 360 -17.84 0.41 -4.95
CA ASP A 360 -16.88 -0.35 -5.74
C ASP A 360 -16.18 -1.44 -4.94
N ILE A 361 -15.82 -2.52 -5.65
CA ILE A 361 -15.00 -3.62 -5.12
C ILE A 361 -13.91 -3.91 -6.14
N ARG A 362 -12.67 -3.58 -5.79
CA ARG A 362 -11.51 -3.70 -6.68
C ARG A 362 -10.33 -4.37 -6.00
N GLY A 363 -9.45 -4.95 -6.81
CA GLY A 363 -8.24 -5.62 -6.32
C GLY A 363 -7.83 -6.80 -7.18
N ARG A 364 -6.73 -7.44 -6.81
CA ARG A 364 -6.25 -8.69 -7.42
C ARG A 364 -5.38 -9.49 -6.43
N GLY A 365 -5.20 -10.78 -6.68
CA GLY A 365 -4.60 -11.67 -5.71
C GLY A 365 -5.37 -11.61 -4.39
N LEU A 366 -4.67 -11.63 -3.27
CA LEU A 366 -5.25 -11.45 -1.94
C LEU A 366 -5.14 -10.00 -1.45
N PHE A 367 -5.45 -9.03 -2.33
CA PHE A 367 -5.39 -7.59 -2.08
C PHE A 367 -6.64 -6.92 -2.65
N TRP A 368 -7.66 -6.73 -1.81
CA TRP A 368 -8.97 -6.22 -2.20
C TRP A 368 -9.42 -5.07 -1.33
N ALA A 369 -10.19 -4.16 -1.90
CA ALA A 369 -10.88 -3.09 -1.18
C ALA A 369 -12.36 -3.07 -1.51
N VAL A 370 -13.16 -2.64 -0.51
CA VAL A 370 -14.58 -2.34 -0.62
C VAL A 370 -14.76 -0.88 -0.27
N GLU A 371 -15.24 -0.09 -1.22
CA GLU A 371 -15.45 1.35 -1.07
C GLU A 371 -16.92 1.69 -0.89
N PHE A 372 -17.21 2.63 0.00
CA PHE A 372 -18.56 3.04 0.38
C PHE A 372 -18.91 4.42 -0.16
N VAL A 373 -20.14 4.55 -0.63
CA VAL A 373 -20.69 5.79 -1.18
C VAL A 373 -22.15 5.97 -0.72
N THR A 374 -22.56 7.22 -0.59
CA THR A 374 -23.97 7.54 -0.33
C THR A 374 -24.84 7.34 -1.57
N ASN A 375 -24.26 7.57 -2.74
CA ASN A 375 -24.93 7.40 -4.03
C ASN A 375 -24.00 6.74 -5.05
N LYS A 376 -24.39 5.57 -5.57
CA LYS A 376 -23.58 4.80 -6.54
C LYS A 376 -23.44 5.47 -7.90
N LYS A 377 -24.42 6.29 -8.31
CA LYS A 377 -24.40 6.95 -9.62
C LYS A 377 -23.44 8.15 -9.61
N THR A 378 -23.51 8.98 -8.58
CA THR A 378 -22.65 10.16 -8.43
C THR A 378 -21.32 9.82 -7.75
N LYS A 379 -21.21 8.63 -7.16
CA LYS A 379 -20.06 8.15 -6.37
C LYS A 379 -19.73 9.08 -5.17
N THR A 380 -20.75 9.77 -4.65
CA THR A 380 -20.61 10.70 -3.53
C THR A 380 -20.15 9.96 -2.27
N PRO A 381 -19.04 10.37 -1.61
CA PRO A 381 -18.56 9.71 -0.40
C PRO A 381 -19.47 10.03 0.80
N PHE A 382 -19.35 9.25 1.86
CA PHE A 382 -19.89 9.61 3.17
C PHE A 382 -19.12 10.80 3.76
N PRO A 383 -19.78 11.65 4.60
CA PRO A 383 -19.11 12.73 5.30
C PRO A 383 -17.97 12.19 6.18
N TYR A 384 -16.81 12.83 6.12
CA TYR A 384 -15.62 12.42 6.89
C TYR A 384 -15.89 12.28 8.40
N ASP A 385 -16.64 13.24 8.97
CA ASP A 385 -16.96 13.28 10.40
C ASP A 385 -17.85 12.13 10.89
N LEU A 386 -18.51 11.41 9.98
CA LEU A 386 -19.25 10.17 10.31
C LEU A 386 -18.29 9.08 10.81
N GLY A 387 -17.07 9.02 10.24
CA GLY A 387 -16.09 8.01 10.59
C GLY A 387 -16.54 6.58 10.26
N LEU A 388 -17.25 6.41 9.14
CA LEU A 388 -17.86 5.13 8.73
C LEU A 388 -16.87 3.97 8.75
N ASN A 389 -15.65 4.18 8.24
CA ASN A 389 -14.59 3.17 8.27
C ASN A 389 -14.27 2.68 9.69
N SER A 390 -14.28 3.58 10.67
CA SER A 390 -14.03 3.25 12.08
C SER A 390 -15.22 2.54 12.73
N LEU A 391 -16.46 2.89 12.34
CA LEU A 391 -17.66 2.20 12.80
C LEU A 391 -17.67 0.75 12.30
N LEU A 392 -17.40 0.52 11.02
CA LEU A 392 -17.30 -0.81 10.41
C LEU A 392 -16.21 -1.66 11.09
N HIS A 393 -15.02 -1.10 11.29
CA HIS A 393 -13.94 -1.79 12.00
C HIS A 393 -14.33 -2.16 13.44
N SER A 394 -14.89 -1.21 14.18
CA SER A 394 -15.29 -1.43 15.59
C SER A 394 -16.34 -2.51 15.71
N ARG A 395 -17.32 -2.53 14.79
CA ARG A 395 -18.32 -3.59 14.73
C ARG A 395 -17.68 -4.94 14.40
N GLY A 396 -16.81 -5.00 13.41
CA GLY A 396 -16.10 -6.23 13.08
C GLY A 396 -15.32 -6.82 14.25
N MET A 397 -14.72 -5.97 15.09
CA MET A 397 -13.98 -6.37 16.28
C MET A 397 -14.89 -6.73 17.49
N SER A 398 -16.19 -6.50 17.42
CA SER A 398 -17.12 -6.77 18.53
C SER A 398 -17.57 -8.23 18.58
N ALA A 399 -18.17 -8.62 19.73
CA ALA A 399 -18.73 -9.95 19.93
C ALA A 399 -19.85 -10.26 18.93
N GLY A 400 -19.81 -11.44 18.34
CA GLY A 400 -20.74 -11.92 17.31
C GLY A 400 -20.25 -11.70 15.87
N TYR A 401 -19.21 -10.88 15.66
CA TYR A 401 -18.57 -10.69 14.36
C TYR A 401 -17.14 -11.23 14.31
N GLU A 402 -16.31 -10.89 15.29
CA GLU A 402 -14.92 -11.35 15.48
C GLU A 402 -14.12 -11.40 14.18
N ILE A 403 -14.12 -10.30 13.43
CA ILE A 403 -13.32 -10.13 12.21
C ILE A 403 -12.57 -8.79 12.22
N ALA A 404 -11.29 -8.82 11.92
CA ALA A 404 -10.50 -7.62 11.70
C ALA A 404 -10.63 -7.19 10.23
N LEU A 405 -11.07 -5.94 10.00
CA LEU A 405 -11.11 -5.28 8.69
C LEU A 405 -10.18 -4.08 8.74
N PHE A 406 -9.32 -3.92 7.73
CA PHE A 406 -8.38 -2.79 7.69
C PHE A 406 -9.12 -1.53 7.25
N ASN A 407 -9.53 -0.71 8.22
CA ASN A 407 -10.24 0.54 7.96
C ASN A 407 -9.33 1.62 7.36
N ALA A 408 -9.81 2.28 6.32
CA ALA A 408 -9.11 3.35 5.64
C ALA A 408 -10.09 4.38 5.06
N ASN A 409 -9.56 5.52 4.68
CA ASN A 409 -10.28 6.63 4.05
C ASN A 409 -9.32 7.43 3.14
N GLY A 410 -9.77 8.53 2.59
CA GLY A 410 -8.95 9.44 1.79
C GLY A 410 -8.95 9.14 0.29
N GLY A 411 -9.66 8.10 -0.15
CA GLY A 411 -9.71 7.71 -1.56
C GLY A 411 -10.42 8.71 -2.49
N TYR A 412 -11.10 9.73 -1.94
CA TYR A 412 -11.80 10.75 -2.71
C TYR A 412 -11.03 12.09 -2.75
N ASP A 413 -10.79 12.68 -1.61
CA ASP A 413 -10.20 14.03 -1.50
C ASP A 413 -9.00 14.09 -0.53
N GLY A 414 -8.52 12.94 -0.08
CA GLY A 414 -7.47 12.79 0.93
C GLY A 414 -8.01 12.73 2.37
N TYR A 415 -9.31 12.95 2.58
CA TYR A 415 -10.02 12.83 3.85
C TYR A 415 -11.18 11.85 3.75
N SER A 416 -12.12 12.11 2.82
CA SER A 416 -13.32 11.30 2.56
C SER A 416 -13.03 10.13 1.61
N GLY A 417 -14.00 9.25 1.44
CA GLY A 417 -13.88 8.03 0.64
C GLY A 417 -13.56 6.84 1.50
N ASP A 418 -14.48 6.56 2.45
CA ASP A 418 -14.37 5.42 3.36
C ASP A 418 -14.32 4.11 2.61
N HIS A 419 -13.37 3.29 2.99
CA HIS A 419 -13.22 1.93 2.49
C HIS A 419 -12.56 1.05 3.55
N PHE A 420 -12.62 -0.24 3.34
CA PHE A 420 -11.74 -1.16 4.05
C PHE A 420 -11.00 -2.08 3.08
N LEU A 421 -9.85 -2.57 3.51
CA LEU A 421 -9.09 -3.53 2.76
C LEU A 421 -9.26 -4.93 3.36
N ILE A 422 -9.32 -5.91 2.49
CA ILE A 422 -9.30 -7.34 2.80
C ILE A 422 -8.03 -7.91 2.18
N CYS A 423 -7.07 -8.21 3.04
CA CYS A 423 -5.72 -8.66 2.67
C CYS A 423 -5.33 -9.87 3.54
N PRO A 424 -6.07 -10.98 3.48
CA PRO A 424 -5.86 -12.11 4.38
C PRO A 424 -4.49 -12.74 4.18
N PRO A 425 -4.02 -13.59 5.11
CA PRO A 425 -2.82 -14.40 4.93
C PRO A 425 -2.92 -15.28 3.68
N PHE A 426 -1.77 -15.61 3.08
CA PHE A 426 -1.70 -16.43 1.85
C PHE A 426 -2.14 -17.87 2.07
N ILE A 427 -2.17 -18.32 3.32
CA ILE A 427 -2.55 -19.68 3.73
C ILE A 427 -4.07 -19.91 3.81
N VAL A 428 -4.90 -18.89 3.50
CA VAL A 428 -6.36 -19.02 3.58
C VAL A 428 -6.89 -20.11 2.66
N THR A 429 -7.87 -20.86 3.15
CA THR A 429 -8.63 -21.86 2.41
C THR A 429 -9.87 -21.23 1.76
N LYS A 430 -10.62 -22.01 0.97
CA LYS A 430 -11.92 -21.57 0.44
C LYS A 430 -12.93 -21.33 1.56
N GLU A 431 -12.89 -22.15 2.58
CA GLU A 431 -13.73 -22.04 3.78
C GLU A 431 -13.43 -20.76 4.54
N ASP A 432 -12.16 -20.42 4.73
CA ASP A 432 -11.75 -19.17 5.36
C ASP A 432 -12.20 -17.96 4.52
N VAL A 433 -12.05 -18.02 3.21
CA VAL A 433 -12.51 -16.95 2.30
C VAL A 433 -14.03 -16.77 2.40
N TYR A 434 -14.79 -17.87 2.43
CA TYR A 434 -16.24 -17.80 2.60
C TYR A 434 -16.60 -17.14 3.95
N GLU A 435 -15.94 -17.55 5.02
CA GLU A 435 -16.16 -16.99 6.36
C GLU A 435 -15.79 -15.49 6.42
N ILE A 436 -14.68 -15.08 5.82
CA ILE A 436 -14.29 -13.67 5.69
C ILE A 436 -15.40 -12.87 5.00
N VAL A 437 -15.93 -13.36 3.87
CA VAL A 437 -16.94 -12.65 3.10
C VAL A 437 -18.25 -12.55 3.89
N GLU A 438 -18.73 -13.63 4.51
CA GLU A 438 -20.00 -13.62 5.23
C GLU A 438 -19.94 -12.78 6.51
N ARG A 439 -18.84 -12.85 7.28
CA ARG A 439 -18.66 -11.97 8.44
C ARG A 439 -18.59 -10.51 8.02
N THR A 440 -17.85 -10.20 6.94
CA THR A 440 -17.78 -8.85 6.37
C THR A 440 -19.15 -8.35 5.95
N ALA A 441 -19.93 -9.19 5.27
CA ALA A 441 -21.28 -8.82 4.83
C ALA A 441 -22.19 -8.47 6.00
N ARG A 442 -22.21 -9.29 7.05
CA ARG A 442 -22.99 -8.99 8.27
C ARG A 442 -22.53 -7.68 8.94
N VAL A 443 -21.22 -7.44 9.03
CA VAL A 443 -20.69 -6.18 9.56
C VAL A 443 -21.25 -4.99 8.78
N VAL A 444 -21.28 -5.07 7.45
CA VAL A 444 -21.77 -4.00 6.58
C VAL A 444 -23.29 -3.83 6.73
N GLU A 445 -24.06 -4.93 6.62
CA GLU A 445 -25.53 -4.92 6.74
C GLU A 445 -25.99 -4.30 8.06
N ASP A 446 -25.50 -4.83 9.19
CA ASP A 446 -25.94 -4.41 10.52
C ASP A 446 -25.44 -2.98 10.87
N THR A 447 -24.30 -2.55 10.28
CA THR A 447 -23.85 -1.16 10.45
C THR A 447 -24.78 -0.19 9.74
N PHE A 448 -25.18 -0.48 8.52
CA PHE A 448 -26.07 0.41 7.77
C PHE A 448 -27.53 0.33 8.28
N GLU A 449 -27.99 -0.81 8.78
CA GLU A 449 -29.29 -0.92 9.46
C GLU A 449 -29.34 -0.03 10.70
N GLU A 450 -28.32 -0.07 11.56
CA GLU A 450 -28.24 0.77 12.75
C GLU A 450 -28.13 2.26 12.40
N LEU A 451 -27.30 2.60 11.41
CA LEU A 451 -27.17 3.98 10.93
C LEU A 451 -28.49 4.49 10.37
N GLY A 452 -29.22 3.70 9.60
CA GLY A 452 -30.52 4.05 9.01
C GLY A 452 -31.58 4.42 10.04
N ASN A 453 -31.44 3.91 11.28
CA ASN A 453 -32.34 4.22 12.39
C ASN A 453 -31.84 5.37 13.28
N SER A 454 -30.79 6.09 12.87
CA SER A 454 -30.15 7.14 13.66
C SER A 454 -30.51 8.56 13.19
N ALA A 455 -30.54 9.52 14.11
CA ALA A 455 -30.71 10.96 13.77
C ALA A 455 -29.57 11.52 12.88
N VAL A 456 -28.43 10.85 12.85
CA VAL A 456 -27.32 11.20 11.93
C VAL A 456 -27.70 10.86 10.49
N TRP A 457 -28.40 9.76 10.30
CA TRP A 457 -28.84 9.31 8.97
C TRP A 457 -29.86 10.26 8.33
N GLU A 458 -30.76 10.83 9.12
CA GLU A 458 -31.71 11.83 8.63
C GLU A 458 -30.99 13.03 8.01
N LYS A 459 -29.88 13.48 8.62
CA LYS A 459 -29.08 14.58 8.08
C LYS A 459 -28.34 14.17 6.80
N ILE A 460 -27.81 12.95 6.74
CA ILE A 460 -27.14 12.41 5.56
C ILE A 460 -28.14 12.29 4.40
N THR A 461 -29.33 11.78 4.68
CA THR A 461 -30.39 11.61 3.67
C THR A 461 -30.86 12.96 3.12
N LEU A 462 -31.03 13.94 3.98
CA LEU A 462 -31.37 15.30 3.56
C LEU A 462 -30.29 15.90 2.64
N GLN A 463 -29.02 15.70 2.95
CA GLN A 463 -27.93 16.16 2.08
C GLN A 463 -27.91 15.42 0.74
N MET A 464 -28.15 14.10 0.74
CA MET A 464 -28.25 13.30 -0.49
C MET A 464 -29.39 13.81 -1.41
N GLU A 465 -30.54 14.17 -0.84
CA GLU A 465 -31.67 14.75 -1.59
C GLU A 465 -31.32 16.12 -2.21
N ILE A 466 -30.55 16.93 -1.49
CA ILE A 466 -30.07 18.23 -1.99
C ILE A 466 -29.09 18.02 -3.16
N ASP A 467 -28.12 17.11 -3.01
CA ASP A 467 -27.13 16.80 -4.03
C ASP A 467 -27.77 16.22 -5.32
N ASP A 468 -28.83 15.41 -5.19
CA ASP A 468 -29.58 14.88 -6.33
C ASP A 468 -30.40 15.96 -7.08
N VAL A 469 -30.78 17.05 -6.39
CA VAL A 469 -31.49 18.18 -7.00
C VAL A 469 -30.52 19.10 -7.74
N GLU A 470 -29.30 19.31 -7.24
CA GLU A 470 -28.28 20.18 -7.88
C GLU A 470 -27.69 19.57 -9.17
N VAL A 471 -27.78 18.26 -9.39
CA VAL A 471 -27.29 17.56 -10.60
C VAL A 471 -28.26 17.68 -11.80
N LYS A 472 -29.41 18.35 -11.70
CA LYS A 472 -30.22 18.67 -12.87
C LYS A 472 -29.53 19.76 -13.70
N PRO A 473 -29.15 19.48 -14.97
CA PRO A 473 -28.51 20.49 -15.80
C PRO A 473 -29.44 21.70 -15.97
N VAL A 474 -28.97 22.89 -15.59
CA VAL A 474 -29.56 24.16 -15.99
C VAL A 474 -29.30 24.31 -17.49
N GLY A 475 -30.15 23.74 -18.32
CA GLY A 475 -29.98 23.70 -19.76
C GLY A 475 -31.28 23.38 -20.49
N ALA A 476 -32.36 24.09 -20.22
CA ALA A 476 -33.53 24.13 -21.10
C ALA A 476 -34.48 25.29 -20.73
N MET A 477 -33.98 26.51 -20.73
CA MET A 477 -34.85 27.72 -20.75
C MET A 477 -34.15 28.87 -21.49
N VAL A 478 -33.96 28.70 -22.78
CA VAL A 478 -33.90 29.82 -23.75
C VAL A 478 -34.33 29.27 -25.11
N ALA A 479 -35.64 29.27 -25.36
CA ALA A 479 -36.26 29.38 -26.66
C ALA A 479 -37.78 29.49 -26.49
N ALA A 480 -38.28 30.67 -26.31
CA ALA A 480 -39.58 31.14 -26.79
C ALA A 480 -39.54 32.67 -26.91
#